data_7defe682b040daf012cc1d362847cebc
#
_entry.id   7defe682b040daf012cc1d362847cebc
#
_cell.length_a   1.000
_cell.length_b   1.000
_cell.length_c   1.000
_cell.angle_alpha   90.00
_cell.angle_beta   90.00
_cell.angle_gamma   90.00
#
_symmetry.space_group_name_H-M   'P 1'
#
loop_
_entity.id
_entity.type
_entity.pdbx_description
1 polymer ?
#
loop_
_entity_poly.entity_id
_entity_poly.type
_entity_poly.pdbx_seq_one_letter_code
_entity_poly.pdbx_strand_id
1 'polypeptide(L)'
;MKKVLVMGATSGIGREIAMIFLRNGYDVGVAGRRQNLLDELKQMSPSHVFTKTIDVSSSDAQERLHELIEEMGGVDIYVHSSGYGRQNTTLSSEINDKTVMTNVLGFTRMIDFMFKYFEESKRHGQIAAISSIAGTKGLGVASTYSASKRYQWTYIESLSQLASMKNVDVCFTDIRPGFVATDFLSGDKYPMLLDKSFVARKIVSAIQKEKRVVVIDWRYRVLCFFWRLIPSSIWRRLHISNE
;
A
#
# COMPACT_ATOMS: atom_id res chain seq x y z
N MET A 1 -19.06 11.14 10.85
CA MET A 1 -18.13 11.38 9.73
C MET A 1 -17.40 10.07 9.47
N LYS A 2 -17.12 9.69 8.19
CA LYS A 2 -16.34 8.48 7.90
C LYS A 2 -14.87 8.72 8.26
N LYS A 3 -14.19 7.68 8.73
CA LYS A 3 -12.83 7.71 9.24
C LYS A 3 -11.91 6.84 8.38
N VAL A 4 -10.81 7.42 7.90
CA VAL A 4 -9.80 6.70 7.12
C VAL A 4 -8.45 6.79 7.82
N LEU A 5 -7.73 5.68 7.89
CA LEU A 5 -6.36 5.63 8.39
C LEU A 5 -5.40 5.27 7.25
N VAL A 6 -4.40 6.12 7.02
CA VAL A 6 -3.40 5.94 5.97
C VAL A 6 -2.04 5.65 6.60
N MET A 7 -1.59 4.41 6.49
CA MET A 7 -0.25 3.97 6.87
C MET A 7 0.73 4.28 5.74
N GLY A 8 1.80 5.04 6.02
CA GLY A 8 2.76 5.53 5.03
C GLY A 8 2.36 6.89 4.43
N ALA A 9 1.73 7.77 5.24
CA ALA A 9 1.20 9.05 4.80
C ALA A 9 2.21 10.21 4.77
N THR A 10 3.47 10.00 5.10
CA THR A 10 4.47 11.08 5.19
C THR A 10 4.95 11.61 3.85
N SER A 11 4.79 10.87 2.74
CA SER A 11 5.17 11.33 1.39
C SER A 11 4.45 10.53 0.30
N GLY A 12 4.73 10.88 -0.96
CA GLY A 12 4.30 10.12 -2.13
C GLY A 12 2.80 9.90 -2.22
N ILE A 13 2.40 8.70 -2.64
CA ILE A 13 1.00 8.32 -2.86
C ILE A 13 0.18 8.39 -1.56
N GLY A 14 0.74 7.92 -0.44
CA GLY A 14 0.02 7.91 0.84
C GLY A 14 -0.36 9.32 1.32
N ARG A 15 0.55 10.31 1.19
CA ARG A 15 0.26 11.71 1.53
C ARG A 15 -0.85 12.28 0.65
N GLU A 16 -0.79 12.04 -0.65
CA GLU A 16 -1.82 12.51 -1.60
C GLU A 16 -3.20 11.89 -1.29
N ILE A 17 -3.25 10.59 -0.94
CA ILE A 17 -4.49 9.92 -0.55
C ILE A 17 -5.07 10.56 0.72
N ALA A 18 -4.26 10.77 1.75
CA ALA A 18 -4.69 11.41 2.99
C ALA A 18 -5.28 12.79 2.73
N MET A 19 -4.61 13.60 1.91
CA MET A 19 -5.06 14.94 1.50
C MET A 19 -6.39 14.91 0.74
N ILE A 20 -6.62 13.92 -0.13
CA ILE A 20 -7.88 13.80 -0.87
C ILE A 20 -9.03 13.41 0.07
N PHE A 21 -8.82 12.45 0.97
CA PHE A 21 -9.85 12.07 1.95
C PHE A 21 -10.18 13.23 2.88
N LEU A 22 -9.19 13.99 3.34
CA LEU A 22 -9.41 15.18 4.16
C LEU A 22 -10.28 16.21 3.43
N ARG A 23 -9.97 16.53 2.16
CA ARG A 23 -10.79 17.43 1.33
C ARG A 23 -12.20 16.91 1.08
N ASN A 24 -12.40 15.60 1.10
CA ASN A 24 -13.70 14.97 0.97
C ASN A 24 -14.48 14.90 2.31
N GLY A 25 -14.00 15.55 3.37
CA GLY A 25 -14.70 15.64 4.67
C GLY A 25 -14.58 14.39 5.54
N TYR A 26 -13.50 13.59 5.40
CA TYR A 26 -13.23 12.48 6.30
C TYR A 26 -12.37 12.92 7.49
N ASP A 27 -12.53 12.27 8.63
CA ASP A 27 -11.49 12.26 9.65
C ASP A 27 -10.35 11.34 9.20
N VAL A 28 -9.10 11.83 9.28
CA VAL A 28 -7.96 11.15 8.67
C VAL A 28 -6.88 10.85 9.71
N GLY A 29 -6.68 9.56 10.01
CA GLY A 29 -5.49 9.08 10.70
C GLY A 29 -4.32 8.97 9.73
N VAL A 30 -3.19 9.57 10.06
CA VAL A 30 -1.97 9.52 9.26
C VAL A 30 -0.83 8.95 10.08
N ALA A 31 -0.21 7.89 9.56
CA ALA A 31 0.88 7.20 10.22
C ALA A 31 2.09 7.05 9.30
N GLY A 32 3.28 7.03 9.89
CA GLY A 32 4.55 6.88 9.21
C GLY A 32 5.72 7.19 10.13
N ARG A 33 6.95 7.13 9.63
CA ARG A 33 8.17 7.24 10.44
C ARG A 33 8.63 8.68 10.73
N ARG A 34 8.20 9.65 9.93
CA ARG A 34 8.71 11.03 9.96
C ARG A 34 7.72 11.95 10.66
N GLN A 35 7.93 12.18 11.96
CA GLN A 35 7.03 12.97 12.81
C GLN A 35 6.80 14.37 12.23
N ASN A 36 7.85 15.08 11.83
CA ASN A 36 7.73 16.43 11.29
C ASN A 36 6.76 16.53 10.09
N LEU A 37 6.73 15.53 9.21
CA LEU A 37 5.82 15.49 8.06
C LEU A 37 4.38 15.10 8.44
N LEU A 38 4.21 14.38 9.55
CA LEU A 38 2.89 14.13 10.14
C LEU A 38 2.34 15.41 10.79
N ASP A 39 3.19 16.17 11.46
CA ASP A 39 2.82 17.45 12.11
C ASP A 39 2.38 18.48 11.07
N GLU A 40 3.03 18.53 9.90
CA GLU A 40 2.56 19.36 8.78
C GLU A 40 1.13 19.01 8.37
N LEU A 41 0.80 17.70 8.25
CA LEU A 41 -0.55 17.27 7.92
C LEU A 41 -1.55 17.63 9.03
N LYS A 42 -1.15 17.49 10.30
CA LYS A 42 -1.96 17.86 11.45
C LYS A 42 -2.29 19.35 11.45
N GLN A 43 -1.31 20.20 11.12
CA GLN A 43 -1.50 21.67 11.07
C GLN A 43 -2.50 22.08 10.00
N MET A 44 -2.67 21.33 8.91
CA MET A 44 -3.65 21.64 7.86
C MET A 44 -5.09 21.52 8.34
N SER A 45 -5.38 20.64 9.28
CA SER A 45 -6.72 20.45 9.86
C SER A 45 -6.62 19.80 11.24
N PRO A 46 -6.34 20.59 12.28
CA PRO A 46 -6.06 20.07 13.63
C PRO A 46 -7.18 19.23 14.24
N SER A 47 -8.43 19.50 13.89
CA SER A 47 -9.60 18.77 14.41
C SER A 47 -9.92 17.48 13.66
N HIS A 48 -9.45 17.33 12.40
CA HIS A 48 -9.81 16.22 11.53
C HIS A 48 -8.63 15.32 11.14
N VAL A 49 -7.41 15.68 11.54
CA VAL A 49 -6.21 14.87 11.30
C VAL A 49 -5.66 14.35 12.61
N PHE A 50 -5.46 13.04 12.71
CA PHE A 50 -4.85 12.34 13.83
C PHE A 50 -3.51 11.76 13.38
N THR A 51 -2.46 11.85 14.22
CA THR A 51 -1.11 11.50 13.78
C THR A 51 -0.45 10.52 14.74
N LYS A 52 0.29 9.55 14.19
CA LYS A 52 1.09 8.64 15.01
C LYS A 52 2.36 8.24 14.27
N THR A 53 3.50 8.34 14.95
CA THR A 53 4.75 7.81 14.41
C THR A 53 4.74 6.28 14.50
N ILE A 54 4.71 5.61 13.35
CA ILE A 54 4.70 4.14 13.25
C ILE A 54 5.73 3.70 12.22
N ASP A 55 6.66 2.83 12.62
CA ASP A 55 7.45 2.01 11.72
C ASP A 55 6.82 0.61 11.67
N VAL A 56 6.29 0.21 10.51
CA VAL A 56 5.62 -1.08 10.34
C VAL A 56 6.53 -2.29 10.60
N SER A 57 7.85 -2.11 10.55
CA SER A 57 8.83 -3.15 10.86
C SER A 57 9.14 -3.30 12.36
N SER A 58 8.72 -2.34 13.18
CA SER A 58 8.93 -2.36 14.63
C SER A 58 8.00 -3.35 15.33
N SER A 59 8.41 -3.82 16.51
CA SER A 59 7.63 -4.74 17.34
C SER A 59 6.39 -4.08 17.95
N ASP A 60 6.44 -2.77 18.22
CA ASP A 60 5.36 -1.96 18.80
C ASP A 60 4.38 -1.39 17.77
N ALA A 61 4.56 -1.72 16.47
CA ALA A 61 3.77 -1.13 15.40
C ALA A 61 2.26 -1.37 15.53
N GLN A 62 1.85 -2.54 15.99
CA GLN A 62 0.42 -2.88 16.17
C GLN A 62 -0.18 -2.14 17.37
N GLU A 63 0.56 -2.00 18.46
CA GLU A 63 0.15 -1.24 19.65
C GLU A 63 -0.07 0.23 19.28
N ARG A 64 0.89 0.84 18.58
CA ARG A 64 0.77 2.22 18.10
C ARG A 64 -0.36 2.43 17.10
N LEU A 65 -0.65 1.41 16.26
CA LEU A 65 -1.81 1.44 15.37
C LEU A 65 -3.11 1.41 16.17
N HIS A 66 -3.18 0.59 17.22
CA HIS A 66 -4.32 0.53 18.12
C HIS A 66 -4.57 1.88 18.80
N GLU A 67 -3.53 2.48 19.39
CA GLU A 67 -3.62 3.81 20.01
C GLU A 67 -4.16 4.87 19.04
N LEU A 68 -3.70 4.88 17.79
CA LEU A 68 -4.19 5.83 16.80
C LEU A 68 -5.69 5.62 16.49
N ILE A 69 -6.13 4.35 16.41
CA ILE A 69 -7.53 4.02 16.17
C ILE A 69 -8.41 4.48 17.36
N GLU A 70 -7.94 4.29 18.60
CA GLU A 70 -8.61 4.77 19.79
C GLU A 70 -8.73 6.30 19.81
N GLU A 71 -7.62 7.01 19.51
CA GLU A 71 -7.61 8.47 19.40
C GLU A 71 -8.59 8.98 18.33
N MET A 72 -8.78 8.23 17.24
CA MET A 72 -9.76 8.54 16.20
C MET A 72 -11.19 8.17 16.61
N GLY A 73 -11.39 7.38 17.66
CA GLY A 73 -12.68 6.79 18.02
C GLY A 73 -13.19 5.77 16.98
N GLY A 74 -12.27 5.00 16.39
CA GLY A 74 -12.52 3.96 15.39
C GLY A 74 -12.05 4.29 13.98
N VAL A 75 -12.18 3.33 13.06
CA VAL A 75 -11.79 3.46 11.64
C VAL A 75 -12.78 2.70 10.75
N ASP A 76 -13.09 3.25 9.58
CA ASP A 76 -13.94 2.62 8.56
C ASP A 76 -13.10 2.10 7.38
N ILE A 77 -12.01 2.81 7.05
CA ILE A 77 -11.13 2.50 5.91
C ILE A 77 -9.68 2.52 6.36
N TYR A 78 -8.97 1.42 6.14
CA TYR A 78 -7.53 1.35 6.32
C TYR A 78 -6.82 1.31 4.97
N VAL A 79 -5.84 2.19 4.75
CA VAL A 79 -5.03 2.24 3.54
C VAL A 79 -3.57 1.96 3.87
N HIS A 80 -3.05 0.82 3.45
CA HIS A 80 -1.64 0.46 3.61
C HIS A 80 -0.82 0.96 2.41
N SER A 81 -0.09 2.05 2.59
CA SER A 81 0.81 2.66 1.59
C SER A 81 2.28 2.55 1.97
N SER A 82 2.61 1.96 3.12
CA SER A 82 3.99 1.73 3.51
C SER A 82 4.64 0.67 2.62
N GLY A 83 5.87 0.93 2.21
CA GLY A 83 6.63 -0.02 1.41
C GLY A 83 8.07 0.44 1.23
N TYR A 84 8.93 -0.52 0.91
CA TYR A 84 10.32 -0.29 0.55
C TYR A 84 10.67 -1.09 -0.71
N GLY A 85 11.47 -0.51 -1.58
CA GLY A 85 11.97 -1.19 -2.77
C GLY A 85 13.12 -0.42 -3.39
N ARG A 86 14.13 -1.19 -3.80
CA ARG A 86 15.30 -0.70 -4.55
C ARG A 86 15.68 -1.76 -5.56
N GLN A 87 16.34 -1.34 -6.65
CA GLN A 87 17.06 -2.27 -7.50
C GLN A 87 18.20 -2.90 -6.67
N ASN A 88 18.43 -4.20 -6.85
CA ASN A 88 19.40 -4.94 -6.06
C ASN A 88 20.03 -6.08 -6.88
N THR A 89 20.79 -5.73 -7.91
CA THR A 89 21.47 -6.70 -8.78
C THR A 89 22.67 -7.36 -8.08
N THR A 90 23.20 -6.73 -7.02
CA THR A 90 24.29 -7.26 -6.19
C THR A 90 23.83 -8.16 -5.06
N LEU A 91 22.51 -8.35 -4.91
CA LEU A 91 21.90 -9.13 -3.82
C LEU A 91 22.31 -8.68 -2.41
N SER A 92 22.48 -7.37 -2.21
CA SER A 92 22.75 -6.80 -0.88
C SER A 92 21.72 -7.28 0.14
N SER A 93 22.19 -7.88 1.22
CA SER A 93 21.34 -8.37 2.33
C SER A 93 20.57 -7.22 2.98
N GLU A 94 21.20 -6.06 3.17
CA GLU A 94 20.55 -4.89 3.76
C GLU A 94 19.28 -4.47 2.99
N ILE A 95 19.35 -4.42 1.64
CA ILE A 95 18.21 -4.09 0.79
C ILE A 95 17.15 -5.19 0.87
N ASN A 96 17.57 -6.45 0.83
CA ASN A 96 16.68 -7.60 0.89
C ASN A 96 15.94 -7.66 2.23
N ASP A 97 16.69 -7.59 3.34
CA ASP A 97 16.13 -7.66 4.69
C ASP A 97 15.14 -6.52 4.94
N LYS A 98 15.50 -5.29 4.58
CA LYS A 98 14.63 -4.14 4.69
C LYS A 98 13.37 -4.28 3.83
N THR A 99 13.48 -4.85 2.64
CA THR A 99 12.33 -5.14 1.77
C THR A 99 11.40 -6.16 2.41
N VAL A 100 11.95 -7.27 2.93
CA VAL A 100 11.17 -8.34 3.57
C VAL A 100 10.53 -7.84 4.87
N MET A 101 11.30 -7.16 5.73
CA MET A 101 10.80 -6.64 6.99
C MET A 101 9.66 -5.63 6.78
N THR A 102 9.76 -4.76 5.78
CA THR A 102 8.72 -3.75 5.52
C THR A 102 7.53 -4.32 4.73
N ASN A 103 7.80 -4.99 3.60
CA ASN A 103 6.75 -5.35 2.64
C ASN A 103 6.10 -6.71 2.91
N VAL A 104 6.74 -7.57 3.70
CA VAL A 104 6.21 -8.89 4.07
C VAL A 104 5.80 -8.87 5.54
N LEU A 105 6.75 -8.85 6.46
CA LEU A 105 6.45 -8.99 7.89
C LEU A 105 5.62 -7.80 8.41
N GLY A 106 6.08 -6.57 8.20
CA GLY A 106 5.38 -5.36 8.63
C GLY A 106 3.99 -5.24 7.97
N PHE A 107 3.93 -5.50 6.66
CA PHE A 107 2.66 -5.54 5.93
C PHE A 107 1.69 -6.55 6.57
N THR A 108 2.12 -7.81 6.76
CA THR A 108 1.29 -8.87 7.33
C THR A 108 0.74 -8.47 8.69
N ARG A 109 1.62 -8.01 9.61
CA ARG A 109 1.22 -7.60 10.95
C ARG A 109 0.14 -6.51 10.95
N MET A 110 0.29 -5.51 10.08
CA MET A 110 -0.67 -4.40 10.00
C MET A 110 -2.02 -4.86 9.41
N ILE A 111 -1.97 -5.68 8.35
CA ILE A 111 -3.19 -6.19 7.71
C ILE A 111 -3.94 -7.15 8.63
N ASP A 112 -3.22 -8.06 9.33
CA ASP A 112 -3.82 -9.00 10.29
C ASP A 112 -4.50 -8.26 11.45
N PHE A 113 -3.82 -7.24 11.98
CA PHE A 113 -4.40 -6.40 13.02
C PHE A 113 -5.71 -5.76 12.55
N MET A 114 -5.72 -5.18 11.36
CA MET A 114 -6.92 -4.53 10.81
C MET A 114 -8.03 -5.53 10.48
N PHE A 115 -7.68 -6.72 10.00
CA PHE A 115 -8.67 -7.79 9.77
C PHE A 115 -9.36 -8.17 11.08
N LYS A 116 -8.59 -8.44 12.14
CA LYS A 116 -9.12 -8.77 13.49
C LYS A 116 -9.97 -7.62 14.05
N TYR A 117 -9.51 -6.39 13.90
CA TYR A 117 -10.26 -5.21 14.32
C TYR A 117 -11.67 -5.15 13.69
N PHE A 118 -11.77 -5.40 12.37
CA PHE A 118 -13.08 -5.42 11.69
C PHE A 118 -13.89 -6.67 12.05
N GLU A 119 -13.26 -7.82 12.25
CA GLU A 119 -13.93 -9.05 12.72
C GLU A 119 -14.57 -8.84 14.10
N GLU A 120 -13.84 -8.24 15.04
CA GLU A 120 -14.30 -7.97 16.41
C GLU A 120 -15.37 -6.88 16.47
N SER A 121 -15.19 -5.82 15.71
CA SER A 121 -16.14 -4.69 15.68
C SER A 121 -17.49 -5.04 15.05
N LYS A 122 -17.58 -6.11 14.26
CA LYS A 122 -18.77 -6.54 13.48
C LYS A 122 -19.37 -5.42 12.61
N ARG A 123 -18.53 -4.45 12.23
CA ARG A 123 -18.93 -3.33 11.36
C ARG A 123 -18.33 -3.54 9.97
N HIS A 124 -19.02 -3.00 8.97
CA HIS A 124 -18.44 -2.94 7.64
C HIS A 124 -17.09 -2.21 7.68
N GLY A 125 -16.07 -2.85 7.13
CA GLY A 125 -14.71 -2.32 7.07
C GLY A 125 -14.11 -2.42 5.68
N GLN A 126 -13.09 -1.58 5.43
CA GLN A 126 -12.37 -1.63 4.16
C GLN A 126 -10.87 -1.61 4.38
N ILE A 127 -10.15 -2.55 3.75
CA ILE A 127 -8.69 -2.65 3.76
C ILE A 127 -8.19 -2.48 2.32
N ALA A 128 -7.47 -1.38 2.07
CA ALA A 128 -6.84 -1.10 0.79
C ALA A 128 -5.31 -1.22 0.90
N ALA A 129 -4.69 -2.01 0.03
CA ALA A 129 -3.25 -2.20 0.01
C ALA A 129 -2.64 -1.69 -1.29
N ILE A 130 -1.60 -0.86 -1.18
CA ILE A 130 -0.83 -0.40 -2.36
C ILE A 130 0.29 -1.40 -2.61
N SER A 131 0.00 -2.35 -3.50
CA SER A 131 0.97 -3.33 -4.00
C SER A 131 1.79 -2.76 -5.18
N SER A 132 1.86 -3.42 -6.31
CA SER A 132 2.51 -2.93 -7.54
C SER A 132 2.26 -3.88 -8.70
N ILE A 133 2.35 -3.39 -9.94
CA ILE A 133 2.46 -4.26 -11.13
C ILE A 133 3.71 -5.15 -11.10
N ALA A 134 4.75 -4.78 -10.33
CA ALA A 134 5.97 -5.56 -10.16
C ALA A 134 5.70 -6.98 -9.63
N GLY A 135 4.57 -7.21 -8.95
CA GLY A 135 4.14 -8.55 -8.54
C GLY A 135 3.64 -9.45 -9.69
N THR A 136 3.53 -8.94 -10.92
CA THR A 136 3.03 -9.74 -12.08
C THR A 136 3.99 -10.86 -12.46
N LYS A 137 5.29 -10.58 -12.46
CA LYS A 137 6.39 -11.51 -12.76
C LYS A 137 7.60 -11.20 -11.88
N GLY A 138 8.48 -12.17 -11.69
CA GLY A 138 9.78 -11.92 -11.07
C GLY A 138 10.63 -10.98 -11.92
N LEU A 139 11.20 -9.94 -11.32
CA LEU A 139 12.07 -8.96 -11.97
C LEU A 139 13.50 -9.15 -11.47
N GLY A 140 14.45 -9.50 -12.34
CA GLY A 140 15.84 -9.78 -11.98
C GLY A 140 16.52 -8.58 -11.29
N VAL A 141 16.28 -7.36 -11.77
CA VAL A 141 16.82 -6.12 -11.20
C VAL A 141 16.27 -5.77 -9.82
N ALA A 142 15.13 -6.35 -9.42
CA ALA A 142 14.43 -6.07 -8.16
C ALA A 142 13.74 -7.33 -7.63
N SER A 143 14.51 -8.41 -7.47
CA SER A 143 14.00 -9.75 -7.18
C SER A 143 13.16 -9.80 -5.90
N THR A 144 13.71 -9.36 -4.77
CA THR A 144 13.02 -9.34 -3.48
C THR A 144 11.81 -8.42 -3.49
N TYR A 145 11.91 -7.25 -4.14
CA TYR A 145 10.79 -6.33 -4.27
C TYR A 145 9.63 -6.96 -5.06
N SER A 146 9.90 -7.51 -6.25
CA SER A 146 8.85 -8.14 -7.07
C SER A 146 8.20 -9.33 -6.36
N ALA A 147 9.01 -10.15 -5.66
CA ALA A 147 8.52 -11.25 -4.84
C ALA A 147 7.62 -10.75 -3.69
N SER A 148 8.04 -9.68 -2.97
CA SER A 148 7.26 -9.10 -1.89
C SER A 148 5.92 -8.53 -2.37
N LYS A 149 5.89 -7.91 -3.56
CA LYS A 149 4.65 -7.40 -4.15
C LYS A 149 3.71 -8.53 -4.61
N ARG A 150 4.26 -9.65 -5.07
CA ARG A 150 3.47 -10.86 -5.34
C ARG A 150 2.91 -11.47 -4.07
N TYR A 151 3.69 -11.53 -3.00
CA TYR A 151 3.21 -11.94 -1.68
C TYR A 151 1.99 -11.12 -1.25
N GLN A 152 2.05 -9.78 -1.34
CA GLN A 152 0.95 -8.91 -0.97
C GLN A 152 -0.34 -9.21 -1.75
N TRP A 153 -0.24 -9.49 -3.07
CA TRP A 153 -1.40 -9.88 -3.88
C TRP A 153 -2.08 -11.14 -3.35
N THR A 154 -1.27 -12.20 -3.20
CA THR A 154 -1.77 -13.50 -2.76
C THR A 154 -2.33 -13.41 -1.35
N TYR A 155 -1.68 -12.62 -0.48
CA TYR A 155 -2.11 -12.46 0.90
C TYR A 155 -3.47 -11.76 1.00
N ILE A 156 -3.68 -10.65 0.30
CA ILE A 156 -4.98 -9.95 0.24
C ILE A 156 -6.08 -10.84 -0.36
N GLU A 157 -5.77 -11.60 -1.40
CA GLU A 157 -6.71 -12.56 -2.00
C GLU A 157 -7.13 -13.63 -0.98
N SER A 158 -6.16 -14.21 -0.26
CA SER A 158 -6.40 -15.23 0.77
C SER A 158 -7.23 -14.68 1.94
N LEU A 159 -6.96 -13.47 2.39
CA LEU A 159 -7.76 -12.82 3.45
C LEU A 159 -9.17 -12.49 2.99
N SER A 160 -9.37 -12.13 1.72
CA SER A 160 -10.71 -11.94 1.17
C SER A 160 -11.52 -13.24 1.18
N GLN A 161 -10.86 -14.38 0.90
CA GLN A 161 -11.48 -15.70 1.02
C GLN A 161 -11.80 -16.03 2.48
N LEU A 162 -10.84 -15.78 3.41
CA LEU A 162 -11.03 -16.01 4.84
C LEU A 162 -12.20 -15.18 5.40
N ALA A 163 -12.31 -13.92 4.99
CA ALA A 163 -13.43 -13.05 5.37
C ALA A 163 -14.79 -13.66 4.96
N SER A 164 -14.86 -14.18 3.74
CA SER A 164 -16.06 -14.88 3.27
C SER A 164 -16.36 -16.14 4.08
N MET A 165 -15.33 -16.94 4.40
CA MET A 165 -15.49 -18.17 5.21
C MET A 165 -15.97 -17.87 6.64
N LYS A 166 -15.54 -16.76 7.22
CA LYS A 166 -15.88 -16.33 8.58
C LYS A 166 -17.11 -15.42 8.67
N ASN A 167 -17.69 -15.02 7.52
CA ASN A 167 -18.76 -14.02 7.44
C ASN A 167 -18.35 -12.67 8.07
N VAL A 168 -17.09 -12.25 7.86
CA VAL A 168 -16.59 -10.94 8.28
C VAL A 168 -16.89 -9.92 7.19
N ASP A 169 -17.62 -8.84 7.53
CA ASP A 169 -17.98 -7.78 6.59
C ASP A 169 -16.80 -6.82 6.34
N VAL A 170 -15.81 -7.30 5.59
CA VAL A 170 -14.65 -6.51 5.20
C VAL A 170 -14.39 -6.60 3.69
N CYS A 171 -14.24 -5.45 3.05
CA CYS A 171 -13.87 -5.35 1.64
C CYS A 171 -12.37 -5.12 1.49
N PHE A 172 -11.74 -5.85 0.55
CA PHE A 172 -10.32 -5.69 0.22
C PHE A 172 -10.15 -5.04 -1.14
N THR A 173 -9.23 -4.05 -1.22
CA THR A 173 -8.83 -3.40 -2.47
C THR A 173 -7.33 -3.56 -2.68
N ASP A 174 -6.91 -4.41 -3.62
CA ASP A 174 -5.51 -4.53 -4.06
C ASP A 174 -5.23 -3.53 -5.18
N ILE A 175 -4.40 -2.54 -4.90
CA ILE A 175 -4.05 -1.43 -5.78
C ILE A 175 -2.67 -1.68 -6.37
N ARG A 176 -2.59 -1.78 -7.70
CA ARG A 176 -1.40 -2.14 -8.46
C ARG A 176 -0.95 -0.99 -9.37
N PRO A 177 -0.27 0.04 -8.85
CA PRO A 177 0.28 1.09 -9.68
C PRO A 177 1.48 0.60 -10.48
N GLY A 178 1.74 1.27 -11.61
CA GLY A 178 3.02 1.23 -12.32
C GLY A 178 4.04 2.16 -11.69
N PHE A 179 4.93 2.75 -12.50
CA PHE A 179 5.90 3.74 -12.03
C PHE A 179 5.19 5.06 -11.73
N VAL A 180 5.40 5.59 -10.53
CA VAL A 180 4.79 6.83 -10.04
C VAL A 180 5.88 7.80 -9.60
N ALA A 181 5.80 9.05 -10.03
CA ALA A 181 6.76 10.10 -9.69
C ALA A 181 6.71 10.44 -8.20
N THR A 182 7.53 9.77 -7.42
CA THR A 182 7.67 9.90 -5.96
C THR A 182 9.11 9.68 -5.56
N ASP A 183 9.50 10.08 -4.36
CA ASP A 183 10.83 9.84 -3.78
C ASP A 183 11.17 8.34 -3.64
N PHE A 184 10.22 7.47 -3.91
CA PHE A 184 10.43 6.01 -3.93
C PHE A 184 11.28 5.58 -5.12
N LEU A 185 11.15 6.28 -6.25
CA LEU A 185 11.96 6.06 -7.45
C LEU A 185 13.24 6.88 -7.37
N SER A 186 14.40 6.24 -7.44
CA SER A 186 15.69 6.92 -7.47
C SER A 186 16.10 7.24 -8.91
N GLY A 187 16.04 8.50 -9.26
CA GLY A 187 16.92 9.18 -10.22
C GLY A 187 16.76 8.94 -11.72
N ASP A 188 16.15 7.88 -12.21
CA ASP A 188 16.25 7.50 -13.63
C ASP A 188 14.96 7.70 -14.43
N LYS A 189 15.08 7.67 -15.75
CA LYS A 189 13.95 7.78 -16.68
C LYS A 189 13.14 6.48 -16.67
N TYR A 190 12.03 6.48 -15.92
CA TYR A 190 11.10 5.35 -15.92
C TYR A 190 10.08 5.47 -17.07
N PRO A 191 9.80 4.40 -17.81
CA PRO A 191 8.81 4.42 -18.88
C PRO A 191 7.40 4.63 -18.31
N MET A 192 6.56 5.37 -19.02
CA MET A 192 5.15 5.61 -18.65
C MET A 192 4.95 6.15 -17.23
N LEU A 193 5.87 7.02 -16.75
CA LEU A 193 5.82 7.60 -15.42
C LEU A 193 4.48 8.31 -15.17
N LEU A 194 3.84 8.00 -14.04
CA LEU A 194 2.55 8.56 -13.65
C LEU A 194 2.72 9.68 -12.63
N ASP A 195 1.88 10.71 -12.74
CA ASP A 195 1.76 11.73 -11.71
C ASP A 195 1.13 11.16 -10.43
N LYS A 196 1.70 11.49 -9.25
CA LYS A 196 1.26 10.96 -7.96
C LYS A 196 -0.15 11.39 -7.59
N SER A 197 -0.56 12.62 -7.92
CA SER A 197 -1.89 13.14 -7.61
C SER A 197 -2.95 12.49 -8.51
N PHE A 198 -2.63 12.23 -9.79
CA PHE A 198 -3.48 11.44 -10.66
C PHE A 198 -3.70 10.03 -10.10
N VAL A 199 -2.61 9.36 -9.70
CA VAL A 199 -2.67 8.00 -9.12
C VAL A 199 -3.52 7.99 -7.85
N ALA A 200 -3.29 8.94 -6.93
CA ALA A 200 -4.04 9.05 -5.68
C ALA A 200 -5.55 9.25 -5.92
N ARG A 201 -5.94 10.11 -6.87
CA ARG A 201 -7.36 10.28 -7.25
C ARG A 201 -7.99 8.97 -7.75
N LYS A 202 -7.25 8.20 -8.57
CA LYS A 202 -7.73 6.88 -9.03
C LYS A 202 -7.86 5.88 -7.90
N ILE A 203 -6.92 5.89 -6.94
CA ILE A 203 -6.95 5.04 -5.75
C ILE A 203 -8.17 5.37 -4.88
N VAL A 204 -8.35 6.63 -4.51
CA VAL A 204 -9.49 7.05 -3.67
C VAL A 204 -10.81 6.69 -4.35
N SER A 205 -10.95 6.95 -5.66
CA SER A 205 -12.15 6.53 -6.40
C SER A 205 -12.36 5.00 -6.43
N ALA A 206 -11.27 4.22 -6.45
CA ALA A 206 -11.36 2.76 -6.40
C ALA A 206 -11.79 2.26 -5.03
N ILE A 207 -11.25 2.86 -3.96
CA ILE A 207 -11.61 2.59 -2.57
C ILE A 207 -13.09 2.92 -2.34
N GLN A 208 -13.54 4.12 -2.71
CA GLN A 208 -14.94 4.54 -2.56
C GLN A 208 -15.93 3.65 -3.33
N LYS A 209 -15.47 2.96 -4.37
CA LYS A 209 -16.28 2.00 -5.19
C LYS A 209 -16.03 0.54 -4.79
N GLU A 210 -15.29 0.29 -3.73
CA GLU A 210 -14.97 -1.04 -3.21
C GLU A 210 -14.44 -2.01 -4.27
N LYS A 211 -13.59 -1.51 -5.18
CA LYS A 211 -13.02 -2.36 -6.23
C LYS A 211 -12.01 -3.34 -5.66
N ARG A 212 -12.17 -4.63 -5.95
CA ARG A 212 -11.28 -5.68 -5.44
C ARG A 212 -9.84 -5.58 -5.93
N VAL A 213 -9.64 -5.31 -7.22
CA VAL A 213 -8.31 -5.19 -7.84
C VAL A 213 -8.30 -4.01 -8.82
N VAL A 214 -7.28 -3.17 -8.72
CA VAL A 214 -7.13 -1.99 -9.58
C VAL A 214 -5.70 -1.84 -10.08
N VAL A 215 -5.48 -2.02 -11.37
CA VAL A 215 -4.21 -1.66 -12.03
C VAL A 215 -4.31 -0.23 -12.55
N ILE A 216 -3.39 0.64 -12.18
CA ILE A 216 -3.31 2.05 -12.55
C ILE A 216 -2.11 2.25 -13.47
N ASP A 217 -2.24 2.72 -14.72
CA ASP A 217 -3.42 3.04 -15.52
C ASP A 217 -3.71 1.95 -16.57
N TRP A 218 -4.50 2.27 -17.63
CA TRP A 218 -4.86 1.29 -18.67
C TRP A 218 -3.64 0.71 -19.43
N ARG A 219 -2.59 1.51 -19.65
CA ARG A 219 -1.34 1.07 -20.30
C ARG A 219 -0.67 -0.05 -19.52
N TYR A 220 -0.59 0.11 -18.20
CA TYR A 220 -0.07 -0.93 -17.32
C TYR A 220 -0.98 -2.16 -17.22
N ARG A 221 -2.29 -1.98 -17.39
CA ARG A 221 -3.23 -3.10 -17.47
C ARG A 221 -2.95 -3.98 -18.69
N VAL A 222 -2.75 -3.34 -19.85
CA VAL A 222 -2.37 -4.01 -21.10
C VAL A 222 -1.01 -4.69 -20.94
N LEU A 223 -0.01 -3.98 -20.42
CA LEU A 223 1.33 -4.54 -20.16
C LEU A 223 1.27 -5.79 -19.26
N CYS A 224 0.57 -5.70 -18.12
CA CYS A 224 0.43 -6.83 -17.20
C CYS A 224 -0.31 -8.01 -17.82
N PHE A 225 -1.29 -7.75 -18.70
CA PHE A 225 -1.98 -8.81 -19.44
C PHE A 225 -0.99 -9.59 -20.31
N PHE A 226 -0.20 -8.91 -21.13
CA PHE A 226 0.80 -9.57 -21.97
C PHE A 226 1.91 -10.24 -21.15
N TRP A 227 2.38 -9.60 -20.08
CA TRP A 227 3.39 -10.24 -19.20
C TRP A 227 2.93 -11.57 -18.64
N ARG A 228 1.66 -11.71 -18.28
CA ARG A 228 1.10 -12.99 -17.79
C ARG A 228 1.10 -14.09 -18.82
N LEU A 229 0.94 -13.75 -20.09
CA LEU A 229 0.92 -14.72 -21.20
C LEU A 229 2.32 -15.26 -21.56
N ILE A 230 3.40 -14.54 -21.22
CA ILE A 230 4.76 -14.97 -21.51
C ILE A 230 5.09 -16.21 -20.66
N PRO A 231 5.45 -17.36 -21.28
CA PRO A 231 5.87 -18.54 -20.55
C PRO A 231 7.10 -18.27 -19.68
N SER A 232 7.19 -18.94 -18.53
CA SER A 232 8.30 -18.74 -17.59
C SER A 232 9.67 -19.10 -18.19
N SER A 233 9.74 -20.03 -19.13
CA SER A 233 10.96 -20.39 -19.88
C SER A 233 11.49 -19.25 -20.75
N ILE A 234 10.59 -18.48 -21.35
CA ILE A 234 10.93 -17.29 -22.14
C ILE A 234 11.26 -16.13 -21.19
N TRP A 235 10.42 -15.88 -20.18
CA TRP A 235 10.59 -14.78 -19.24
C TRP A 235 11.96 -14.76 -18.57
N ARG A 236 12.48 -15.91 -18.17
CA ARG A 236 13.80 -16.05 -17.53
C ARG A 236 14.98 -15.61 -18.40
N ARG A 237 14.80 -15.51 -19.72
CA ARG A 237 15.83 -15.11 -20.68
C ARG A 237 15.71 -13.65 -21.11
N LEU A 238 14.61 -12.97 -20.72
CA LEU A 238 14.41 -11.57 -21.05
C LEU A 238 15.26 -10.69 -20.13
N HIS A 239 16.02 -9.76 -20.74
CA HIS A 239 16.72 -8.72 -20.01
C HIS A 239 15.76 -7.55 -19.83
N ILE A 240 15.15 -7.49 -18.64
CA ILE A 240 14.21 -6.41 -18.28
C ILE A 240 14.95 -5.48 -17.33
N SER A 241 15.38 -4.33 -17.83
CA SER A 241 15.98 -3.23 -17.08
C SER A 241 15.17 -1.96 -17.33
N ASN A 242 15.46 -0.92 -16.56
CA ASN A 242 14.89 0.42 -16.76
C ASN A 242 15.87 1.33 -17.55
N GLU A 243 16.92 0.72 -18.12
CA GLU A 243 17.89 1.41 -18.99
C GLU A 243 17.40 1.47 -20.43
#